data_1cfa3f40d0d0a5d7aa68a6fd91f5b968
#
_entry.id   1cfa3f40d0d0a5d7aa68a6fd91f5b968
#
_cell.length_a   1.000
_cell.length_b   1.000
_cell.length_c   1.000
_cell.angle_alpha   90.00
_cell.angle_beta   90.00
_cell.angle_gamma   90.00
#
_symmetry.space_group_name_H-M   'P 1'
#
loop_
_entity.id
_entity.type
_entity.pdbx_description
1 polymer ?
#
loop_
_entity_poly.entity_id
_entity_poly.type
_entity_poly.pdbx_seq_one_letter_code
_entity_poly.pdbx_strand_id
1 'polypeptide(L)'
;CTKRLLPVYVYLRRIAEGAQAADAAEKDVCAQLLPLYEAIVKDAAEALTHCGFHTPNHRWAIASVLMMCHRLLGGEAYKKAADAILLEGSDCNADGEYAERSAGNYNRINNDAMIMLAVATGDDAYYEPVVRNLTMMLTYIEPDDSIFTNNSTRQDRGRKIYPKDYYFEYLYMGDVLQKPEFLDAANEIMAAVDRHGLKAMD
;
A
#
# COMPACT_ATOMS: atom_id res chain seq x y z
N CYS A 1 -3.87 -8.70 -6.54
CA CYS A 1 -2.82 -9.58 -7.09
C CYS A 1 -1.69 -8.79 -7.73
N THR A 2 -1.92 -7.94 -8.73
CA THR A 2 -0.86 -7.23 -9.48
C THR A 2 0.05 -6.38 -8.57
N LYS A 3 -0.49 -5.67 -7.58
CA LYS A 3 0.29 -4.91 -6.59
C LYS A 3 1.40 -5.76 -5.94
N ARG A 4 1.12 -7.02 -5.62
CA ARG A 4 2.09 -7.94 -4.98
C ARG A 4 3.16 -8.46 -5.93
N LEU A 5 2.94 -8.41 -7.24
CA LEU A 5 3.93 -8.81 -8.24
C LEU A 5 5.00 -7.73 -8.46
N LEU A 6 4.65 -6.45 -8.26
CA LEU A 6 5.55 -5.34 -8.54
C LEU A 6 6.86 -5.37 -7.70
N PRO A 7 6.83 -5.61 -6.38
CA PRO A 7 8.05 -5.71 -5.60
C PRO A 7 8.99 -6.84 -6.08
N VAL A 8 8.39 -7.98 -6.45
CA VAL A 8 9.17 -9.12 -7.01
C VAL A 8 9.77 -8.74 -8.36
N TYR A 9 9.00 -8.10 -9.24
CA TYR A 9 9.51 -7.62 -10.52
C TYR A 9 10.67 -6.64 -10.34
N VAL A 10 10.52 -5.66 -9.43
CA VAL A 10 11.59 -4.69 -9.14
C VAL A 10 12.84 -5.38 -8.60
N TYR A 11 12.67 -6.36 -7.71
CA TYR A 11 13.79 -7.15 -7.18
C TYR A 11 14.52 -7.91 -8.29
N LEU A 12 13.79 -8.69 -9.11
CA LEU A 12 14.37 -9.45 -10.22
C LEU A 12 15.13 -8.54 -11.19
N ARG A 13 14.55 -7.40 -11.52
CA ARG A 13 15.16 -6.42 -12.41
C ARG A 13 16.45 -5.84 -11.83
N ARG A 14 16.45 -5.42 -10.57
CA ARG A 14 17.64 -4.85 -9.92
C ARG A 14 18.79 -5.84 -9.88
N ILE A 15 18.53 -7.12 -9.55
CA ILE A 15 19.55 -8.16 -9.51
C ILE A 15 20.06 -8.46 -10.91
N ALA A 16 19.20 -8.60 -11.91
CA ALA A 16 19.59 -8.85 -13.30
C ALA A 16 20.40 -7.69 -13.89
N GLU A 17 20.08 -6.44 -13.56
CA GLU A 17 20.78 -5.22 -14.01
C GLU A 17 22.08 -4.94 -13.25
N GLY A 18 22.46 -5.76 -12.28
CA GLY A 18 23.77 -5.69 -11.62
C GLY A 18 23.78 -5.18 -10.19
N ALA A 19 22.62 -5.09 -9.52
CA ALA A 19 22.60 -4.92 -8.07
C ALA A 19 23.27 -6.13 -7.39
N GLN A 20 23.72 -5.95 -6.16
CA GLN A 20 24.42 -6.99 -5.43
C GLN A 20 23.51 -8.21 -5.22
N ALA A 21 23.80 -9.30 -5.95
CA ALA A 21 23.22 -10.60 -5.72
C ALA A 21 23.99 -11.32 -4.59
N ALA A 22 23.33 -12.28 -3.92
CA ALA A 22 24.00 -13.09 -2.91
C ALA A 22 25.10 -13.97 -3.53
N ASP A 23 24.83 -14.49 -4.73
CA ASP A 23 25.77 -15.30 -5.51
C ASP A 23 25.44 -15.29 -7.02
N ALA A 24 26.27 -15.99 -7.82
CA ALA A 24 26.06 -16.07 -9.26
C ALA A 24 24.78 -16.85 -9.63
N ALA A 25 24.37 -17.82 -8.82
CA ALA A 25 23.18 -18.63 -9.08
C ALA A 25 21.92 -17.77 -8.91
N GLU A 26 21.86 -16.90 -7.90
CA GLU A 26 20.75 -15.94 -7.71
C GLU A 26 20.62 -15.02 -8.93
N LYS A 27 21.75 -14.48 -9.43
CA LYS A 27 21.77 -13.61 -10.60
C LYS A 27 21.20 -14.32 -11.83
N ASP A 28 21.63 -15.57 -12.08
CA ASP A 28 21.17 -16.36 -13.21
C ASP A 28 19.68 -16.67 -13.12
N VAL A 29 19.20 -17.04 -11.95
CA VAL A 29 17.77 -17.30 -11.71
C VAL A 29 16.93 -16.04 -11.92
N CYS A 30 17.39 -14.91 -11.37
CA CYS A 30 16.71 -13.62 -11.57
C CYS A 30 16.65 -13.21 -13.06
N ALA A 31 17.74 -13.39 -13.79
CA ALA A 31 17.78 -13.10 -15.22
C ALA A 31 16.82 -13.99 -16.06
N GLN A 32 16.66 -15.27 -15.67
CA GLN A 32 15.71 -16.17 -16.32
C GLN A 32 14.26 -15.86 -15.99
N LEU A 33 13.96 -15.46 -14.74
CA LEU A 33 12.60 -15.18 -14.29
C LEU A 33 12.10 -13.79 -14.72
N LEU A 34 13.00 -12.82 -14.90
CA LEU A 34 12.64 -11.45 -15.21
C LEU A 34 11.71 -11.33 -16.44
N PRO A 35 11.99 -11.92 -17.62
CA PRO A 35 11.10 -11.78 -18.78
C PRO A 35 9.72 -12.40 -18.55
N LEU A 36 9.63 -13.47 -17.77
CA LEU A 36 8.35 -14.11 -17.43
C LEU A 36 7.51 -13.20 -16.53
N TYR A 37 8.14 -12.63 -15.49
CA TYR A 37 7.46 -11.68 -14.59
C TYR A 37 7.07 -10.40 -15.31
N GLU A 38 7.91 -9.88 -16.19
CA GLU A 38 7.58 -8.70 -16.99
C GLU A 38 6.37 -8.93 -17.88
N ALA A 39 6.28 -10.10 -18.54
CA ALA A 39 5.11 -10.46 -19.34
C ALA A 39 3.84 -10.50 -18.47
N ILE A 40 3.87 -11.17 -17.32
CA ILE A 40 2.74 -11.25 -16.39
C ILE A 40 2.30 -9.85 -15.91
N VAL A 41 3.27 -8.98 -15.57
CA VAL A 41 2.96 -7.63 -15.10
C VAL A 41 2.36 -6.78 -16.23
N LYS A 42 2.88 -6.90 -17.46
CA LYS A 42 2.32 -6.21 -18.63
C LYS A 42 0.89 -6.65 -18.95
N ASP A 43 0.64 -7.95 -18.99
CA ASP A 43 -0.71 -8.49 -19.25
C ASP A 43 -1.71 -8.06 -18.17
N ALA A 44 -1.27 -8.10 -16.90
CA ALA A 44 -2.11 -7.66 -15.81
C ALA A 44 -2.37 -6.13 -15.82
N ALA A 45 -1.37 -5.33 -16.18
CA ALA A 45 -1.52 -3.88 -16.31
C ALA A 45 -2.46 -3.53 -17.49
N GLU A 46 -2.30 -4.19 -18.63
CA GLU A 46 -3.19 -4.01 -19.78
C GLU A 46 -4.64 -4.33 -19.41
N ALA A 47 -4.88 -5.45 -18.75
CA ALA A 47 -6.23 -5.80 -18.27
C ALA A 47 -6.80 -4.72 -17.34
N LEU A 48 -5.99 -4.14 -16.44
CA LEU A 48 -6.43 -3.10 -15.51
C LEU A 48 -6.76 -1.76 -16.18
N THR A 49 -6.31 -1.51 -17.42
CA THR A 49 -6.72 -0.31 -18.17
C THR A 49 -8.18 -0.39 -18.63
N HIS A 50 -8.76 -1.57 -18.67
CA HIS A 50 -10.09 -1.83 -19.24
C HIS A 50 -11.08 -2.44 -18.25
N CYS A 51 -10.60 -2.95 -17.11
CA CYS A 51 -11.45 -3.64 -16.14
C CYS A 51 -11.03 -3.34 -14.69
N GLY A 52 -11.90 -3.72 -13.77
CA GLY A 52 -11.70 -3.57 -12.34
C GLY A 52 -12.98 -3.10 -11.64
N PHE A 53 -13.01 -3.30 -10.34
CA PHE A 53 -14.12 -2.79 -9.52
C PHE A 53 -13.94 -1.29 -9.25
N HIS A 54 -15.03 -0.54 -9.32
CA HIS A 54 -15.03 0.91 -9.12
C HIS A 54 -15.50 1.31 -7.72
N THR A 55 -15.08 0.54 -6.70
CA THR A 55 -15.26 0.92 -5.30
C THR A 55 -14.06 1.72 -4.81
N PRO A 56 -14.18 2.56 -3.76
CA PRO A 56 -13.11 3.46 -3.35
C PRO A 56 -11.73 2.81 -3.23
N ASN A 57 -11.61 1.74 -2.43
CA ASN A 57 -10.32 1.06 -2.26
C ASN A 57 -9.75 0.46 -3.55
N HIS A 58 -10.62 -0.09 -4.42
CA HIS A 58 -10.18 -0.66 -5.70
C HIS A 58 -9.71 0.40 -6.69
N ARG A 59 -10.38 1.56 -6.76
CA ARG A 59 -9.95 2.69 -7.61
C ARG A 59 -8.50 3.08 -7.30
N TRP A 60 -8.23 3.33 -6.03
CA TRP A 60 -6.88 3.74 -5.61
C TRP A 60 -5.85 2.65 -5.85
N ALA A 61 -6.18 1.40 -5.53
CA ALA A 61 -5.31 0.26 -5.79
C ALA A 61 -5.02 0.09 -7.28
N ILE A 62 -6.00 0.26 -8.16
CA ILE A 62 -5.82 0.17 -9.62
C ILE A 62 -4.98 1.35 -10.12
N ALA A 63 -5.32 2.58 -9.75
CA ALA A 63 -4.58 3.77 -10.18
C ALA A 63 -3.11 3.70 -9.75
N SER A 64 -2.83 3.29 -8.51
CA SER A 64 -1.46 3.17 -8.00
C SER A 64 -0.65 2.12 -8.74
N VAL A 65 -1.24 0.96 -9.05
CA VAL A 65 -0.59 -0.09 -9.83
C VAL A 65 -0.31 0.36 -11.26
N LEU A 66 -1.28 0.97 -11.93
CA LEU A 66 -1.12 1.48 -13.29
C LEU A 66 -0.04 2.56 -13.37
N MET A 67 -0.02 3.50 -12.42
CA MET A 67 1.00 4.55 -12.37
C MET A 67 2.40 3.96 -12.11
N MET A 68 2.50 2.95 -11.24
CA MET A 68 3.76 2.24 -11.02
C MET A 68 4.19 1.45 -12.25
N CYS A 69 3.27 0.81 -12.98
CA CYS A 69 3.58 0.13 -14.23
C CYS A 69 4.04 1.13 -15.31
N HIS A 70 3.41 2.31 -15.41
CA HIS A 70 3.89 3.39 -16.27
C HIS A 70 5.35 3.78 -15.94
N ARG A 71 5.66 3.98 -14.66
CA ARG A 71 7.02 4.32 -14.21
C ARG A 71 8.05 3.23 -14.53
N LEU A 72 7.71 1.96 -14.35
CA LEU A 72 8.64 0.84 -14.45
C LEU A 72 8.79 0.30 -15.87
N LEU A 73 7.73 0.30 -16.65
CA LEU A 73 7.64 -0.34 -17.98
C LEU A 73 7.46 0.67 -19.12
N GLY A 74 7.13 1.94 -18.78
CA GLY A 74 6.63 2.88 -19.77
C GLY A 74 5.16 2.59 -20.13
N GLY A 75 4.66 3.19 -21.21
CA GLY A 75 3.30 2.98 -21.70
C GLY A 75 2.32 4.08 -21.24
N GLU A 76 1.99 4.99 -22.15
CA GLU A 76 1.08 6.10 -21.90
C GLU A 76 -0.36 5.64 -21.60
N ALA A 77 -0.76 4.47 -22.06
CA ALA A 77 -2.08 3.90 -21.79
C ALA A 77 -2.30 3.68 -20.29
N TYR A 78 -1.28 3.19 -19.57
CA TYR A 78 -1.33 2.98 -18.12
C TYR A 78 -1.54 4.31 -17.38
N LYS A 79 -0.73 5.32 -17.73
CA LYS A 79 -0.86 6.66 -17.15
C LYS A 79 -2.24 7.25 -17.43
N LYS A 80 -2.71 7.22 -18.67
CA LYS A 80 -4.02 7.76 -19.05
C LYS A 80 -5.16 7.10 -18.28
N ALA A 81 -5.12 5.78 -18.10
CA ALA A 81 -6.13 5.07 -17.31
C ALA A 81 -6.06 5.43 -15.83
N ALA A 82 -4.85 5.54 -15.25
CA ALA A 82 -4.67 5.99 -13.88
C ALA A 82 -5.16 7.42 -13.67
N ASP A 83 -4.79 8.35 -14.56
CA ASP A 83 -5.21 9.76 -14.50
C ASP A 83 -6.74 9.90 -14.52
N ALA A 84 -7.42 9.09 -15.34
CA ALA A 84 -8.89 9.09 -15.41
C ALA A 84 -9.53 8.72 -14.06
N ILE A 85 -8.95 7.75 -13.34
CA ILE A 85 -9.40 7.38 -12.00
C ILE A 85 -9.08 8.50 -10.98
N LEU A 86 -7.89 9.09 -11.07
CA LEU A 86 -7.40 10.11 -10.15
C LEU A 86 -8.19 11.43 -10.25
N LEU A 87 -8.82 11.71 -11.41
CA LEU A 87 -9.70 12.87 -11.58
C LEU A 87 -10.91 12.89 -10.64
N GLU A 88 -11.29 11.73 -10.07
CA GLU A 88 -12.40 11.65 -9.11
C GLU A 88 -12.05 12.26 -7.73
N GLY A 89 -10.78 12.56 -7.50
CA GLY A 89 -10.30 13.13 -6.25
C GLY A 89 -10.24 12.15 -5.08
N SER A 90 -9.66 12.59 -3.97
CA SER A 90 -9.55 11.79 -2.75
C SER A 90 -10.89 11.71 -2.03
N ASP A 91 -11.24 10.53 -1.52
CA ASP A 91 -12.40 10.28 -0.67
C ASP A 91 -12.07 10.24 0.84
N CYS A 92 -10.88 10.71 1.20
CA CYS A 92 -10.47 10.94 2.59
C CYS A 92 -10.91 12.33 3.06
N ASN A 93 -11.72 12.40 4.11
CA ASN A 93 -12.19 13.65 4.67
C ASN A 93 -11.11 14.40 5.46
N ALA A 94 -11.44 15.58 6.00
CA ALA A 94 -10.50 16.41 6.76
C ALA A 94 -10.02 15.73 8.07
N ASP A 95 -10.86 14.86 8.65
CA ASP A 95 -10.55 14.14 9.88
C ASP A 95 -9.73 12.87 9.64
N GLY A 96 -9.46 12.50 8.38
CA GLY A 96 -8.69 11.31 8.01
C GLY A 96 -9.54 10.06 7.75
N GLU A 97 -10.88 10.17 7.79
CA GLU A 97 -11.74 9.02 7.52
C GLU A 97 -11.96 8.85 6.02
N TYR A 98 -11.67 7.66 5.50
CA TYR A 98 -12.03 7.27 4.13
C TYR A 98 -13.52 6.93 4.04
N ALA A 99 -14.11 7.07 2.85
CA ALA A 99 -15.53 6.85 2.62
C ALA A 99 -16.03 5.46 3.06
N GLU A 100 -15.18 4.44 3.03
CA GLU A 100 -15.52 3.08 3.46
C GLU A 100 -15.52 2.88 4.98
N ARG A 101 -14.96 3.79 5.76
CA ARG A 101 -14.89 3.74 7.24
C ARG A 101 -14.42 2.38 7.75
N SER A 102 -13.37 1.82 7.16
CA SER A 102 -12.92 0.46 7.47
C SER A 102 -11.52 0.50 8.07
N ALA A 103 -11.46 0.88 9.34
CA ALA A 103 -10.23 1.00 10.10
C ALA A 103 -9.47 -0.33 10.22
N GLY A 104 -10.19 -1.43 10.31
CA GLY A 104 -9.59 -2.77 10.43
C GLY A 104 -9.09 -3.35 9.10
N ASN A 105 -9.41 -2.74 7.94
CA ASN A 105 -9.05 -3.35 6.65
C ASN A 105 -8.78 -2.34 5.54
N TYR A 106 -9.79 -1.58 5.08
CA TYR A 106 -9.67 -0.83 3.81
C TYR A 106 -8.90 0.48 3.93
N ASN A 107 -8.86 1.11 5.12
CA ASN A 107 -8.04 2.31 5.33
C ASN A 107 -6.58 2.02 4.99
N ARG A 108 -6.04 0.90 5.46
CA ARG A 108 -4.68 0.45 5.13
C ARG A 108 -4.48 0.26 3.62
N ILE A 109 -5.45 -0.35 2.93
CA ILE A 109 -5.36 -0.56 1.47
C ILE A 109 -5.29 0.78 0.73
N ASN A 110 -6.07 1.78 1.20
CA ASN A 110 -6.05 3.13 0.64
C ASN A 110 -4.73 3.85 0.92
N ASN A 111 -4.22 3.78 2.16
CA ASN A 111 -2.93 4.34 2.52
C ASN A 111 -1.80 3.76 1.67
N ASP A 112 -1.74 2.44 1.56
CA ASP A 112 -0.78 1.75 0.70
C ASP A 112 -0.85 2.22 -0.76
N ALA A 113 -2.06 2.46 -1.28
CA ALA A 113 -2.24 2.93 -2.65
C ALA A 113 -1.74 4.38 -2.81
N MET A 114 -2.02 5.25 -1.85
CA MET A 114 -1.56 6.65 -1.85
C MET A 114 -0.04 6.73 -1.72
N ILE A 115 0.58 5.94 -0.84
CA ILE A 115 2.04 5.84 -0.72
C ILE A 115 2.64 5.38 -2.06
N MET A 116 2.06 4.37 -2.70
CA MET A 116 2.52 3.90 -4.00
C MET A 116 2.37 4.96 -5.09
N LEU A 117 1.29 5.77 -5.08
CA LEU A 117 1.10 6.90 -6.00
C LEU A 117 2.18 7.96 -5.79
N ALA A 118 2.46 8.38 -4.55
CA ALA A 118 3.53 9.32 -4.26
C ALA A 118 4.88 8.83 -4.80
N VAL A 119 5.21 7.57 -4.52
CA VAL A 119 6.45 6.95 -5.03
C VAL A 119 6.46 6.88 -6.56
N ALA A 120 5.33 6.54 -7.19
CA ALA A 120 5.27 6.36 -8.65
C ALA A 120 5.35 7.69 -9.40
N THR A 121 4.72 8.75 -8.88
CA THR A 121 4.65 10.07 -9.53
C THR A 121 5.76 11.03 -9.10
N GLY A 122 6.29 10.86 -7.89
CA GLY A 122 7.16 11.83 -7.21
C GLY A 122 6.39 13.04 -6.67
N ASP A 123 5.06 12.91 -6.50
CA ASP A 123 4.19 13.96 -5.95
C ASP A 123 3.82 13.63 -4.51
N ASP A 124 4.39 14.37 -3.57
CA ASP A 124 4.19 14.22 -2.14
C ASP A 124 2.77 14.59 -1.67
N ALA A 125 1.96 15.24 -2.52
CA ALA A 125 0.56 15.55 -2.20
C ALA A 125 -0.26 14.27 -1.89
N TYR A 126 0.14 13.13 -2.46
CA TYR A 126 -0.48 11.84 -2.13
C TYR A 126 -0.21 11.35 -0.70
N TYR A 127 0.77 11.90 0.01
CA TYR A 127 0.97 11.59 1.44
C TYR A 127 -0.03 12.28 2.35
N GLU A 128 -0.65 13.37 1.92
CA GLU A 128 -1.57 14.15 2.76
C GLU A 128 -2.75 13.31 3.32
N PRO A 129 -3.53 12.58 2.50
CA PRO A 129 -4.58 11.72 3.02
C PRO A 129 -4.05 10.59 3.94
N VAL A 130 -2.84 10.08 3.67
CA VAL A 130 -2.21 9.07 4.53
C VAL A 130 -1.89 9.64 5.91
N VAL A 131 -1.30 10.84 5.94
CA VAL A 131 -0.99 11.52 7.22
C VAL A 131 -2.27 11.75 8.02
N ARG A 132 -3.34 12.26 7.40
CA ARG A 132 -4.63 12.45 8.08
C ARG A 132 -5.18 11.14 8.62
N ASN A 133 -5.18 10.09 7.80
CA ASN A 133 -5.71 8.79 8.21
C ASN A 133 -4.87 8.17 9.34
N LEU A 134 -3.54 8.13 9.22
CA LEU A 134 -2.69 7.58 10.27
C LEU A 134 -2.79 8.37 11.59
N THR A 135 -2.94 9.70 11.52
CA THR A 135 -3.18 10.54 12.71
C THR A 135 -4.53 10.19 13.36
N MET A 136 -5.60 10.02 12.57
CA MET A 136 -6.89 9.54 13.07
C MET A 136 -6.76 8.16 13.68
N MET A 137 -6.05 7.24 13.04
CA MET A 137 -5.87 5.86 13.52
C MET A 137 -5.20 5.77 14.90
N LEU A 138 -4.34 6.73 15.28
CA LEU A 138 -3.80 6.80 16.64
C LEU A 138 -4.90 6.96 17.70
N THR A 139 -6.01 7.62 17.35
CA THR A 139 -7.15 7.79 18.26
C THR A 139 -8.08 6.58 18.30
N TYR A 140 -7.88 5.61 17.41
CA TYR A 140 -8.69 4.39 17.30
C TYR A 140 -8.09 3.19 18.01
N ILE A 141 -6.91 3.35 18.63
CA ILE A 141 -6.29 2.27 19.41
C ILE A 141 -6.97 2.18 20.76
N GLU A 142 -7.54 1.02 21.03
CA GLU A 142 -8.22 0.70 22.29
C GLU A 142 -7.21 0.30 23.38
N PRO A 143 -7.57 0.34 24.66
CA PRO A 143 -6.68 -0.02 25.77
C PRO A 143 -6.13 -1.45 25.72
N ASP A 144 -6.72 -2.32 24.93
CA ASP A 144 -6.29 -3.72 24.73
C ASP A 144 -5.47 -3.90 23.43
N ASP A 145 -4.92 -2.81 22.91
CA ASP A 145 -4.15 -2.72 21.66
C ASP A 145 -4.96 -3.03 20.38
N SER A 146 -6.26 -3.24 20.46
CA SER A 146 -7.09 -3.46 19.27
C SER A 146 -7.51 -2.13 18.62
N ILE A 147 -8.02 -2.21 17.41
CA ILE A 147 -8.56 -1.06 16.67
C ILE A 147 -10.05 -0.94 16.95
N PHE A 148 -10.55 0.29 17.21
CA PHE A 148 -11.97 0.58 17.22
C PHE A 148 -12.58 0.39 15.82
N THR A 149 -13.47 -0.60 15.68
CA THR A 149 -14.10 -0.98 14.41
C THR A 149 -15.61 -0.81 14.37
N ASN A 150 -16.23 -0.34 15.47
CA ASN A 150 -17.70 -0.27 15.56
C ASN A 150 -18.34 0.73 14.59
N ASN A 151 -17.58 1.74 14.13
CA ASN A 151 -18.02 2.71 13.12
C ASN A 151 -17.82 2.23 11.69
N SER A 152 -17.20 1.07 11.47
CA SER A 152 -17.00 0.53 10.13
C SER A 152 -18.31 0.29 9.40
N THR A 153 -18.33 0.55 8.09
CA THR A 153 -19.45 0.22 7.20
C THR A 153 -19.20 -1.09 6.43
N ARG A 154 -18.11 -1.78 6.74
CA ARG A 154 -17.64 -2.98 6.02
C ARG A 154 -17.62 -4.20 6.95
N GLN A 155 -17.08 -5.31 6.46
CA GLN A 155 -17.06 -6.61 7.16
C GLN A 155 -16.21 -6.66 8.42
N ASP A 156 -15.38 -5.66 8.67
CA ASP A 156 -14.59 -5.51 9.90
C ASP A 156 -15.37 -4.90 11.06
N ARG A 157 -16.62 -4.46 10.84
CA ARG A 157 -17.45 -3.84 11.87
C ARG A 157 -17.61 -4.73 13.10
N GLY A 158 -17.21 -4.20 14.26
CA GLY A 158 -17.32 -4.88 15.55
C GLY A 158 -16.38 -6.06 15.72
N ARG A 159 -15.42 -6.26 14.80
CA ARG A 159 -14.40 -7.28 14.96
C ARG A 159 -13.23 -6.76 15.78
N LYS A 160 -12.65 -7.65 16.59
CA LYS A 160 -11.40 -7.37 17.27
C LYS A 160 -10.27 -7.55 16.26
N ILE A 161 -9.62 -6.46 15.87
CA ILE A 161 -8.53 -6.43 14.91
C ILE A 161 -7.39 -5.62 15.53
N TYR A 162 -6.17 -6.06 15.33
CA TYR A 162 -4.97 -5.39 15.81
C TYR A 162 -4.27 -4.59 14.71
N PRO A 163 -3.53 -3.51 15.04
CA PRO A 163 -2.94 -2.60 14.05
C PRO A 163 -1.65 -3.13 13.39
N LYS A 164 -1.33 -4.42 13.49
CA LYS A 164 -0.08 -5.00 12.96
C LYS A 164 0.17 -4.67 11.48
N ASP A 165 -0.89 -4.63 10.70
CA ASP A 165 -0.80 -4.37 9.26
C ASP A 165 -0.50 -2.90 8.93
N TYR A 166 -0.63 -1.98 9.90
CA TYR A 166 -0.24 -0.56 9.78
C TYR A 166 1.23 -0.30 10.09
N TYR A 167 1.96 -1.30 10.58
CA TYR A 167 3.36 -1.14 11.00
C TYR A 167 4.23 -0.48 9.94
N PHE A 168 4.20 -1.00 8.71
CA PHE A 168 5.04 -0.47 7.62
C PHE A 168 4.60 0.92 7.18
N GLU A 169 3.31 1.24 7.23
CA GLU A 169 2.83 2.58 6.90
C GLU A 169 3.33 3.62 7.89
N TYR A 170 3.21 3.33 9.20
CA TYR A 170 3.74 4.21 10.24
C TYR A 170 5.25 4.36 10.15
N LEU A 171 5.98 3.25 9.98
CA LEU A 171 7.44 3.28 9.85
C LEU A 171 7.87 4.11 8.63
N TYR A 172 7.29 3.84 7.46
CA TYR A 172 7.61 4.52 6.21
C TYR A 172 7.28 6.01 6.29
N MET A 173 6.07 6.36 6.72
CA MET A 173 5.63 7.75 6.80
C MET A 173 6.37 8.52 7.90
N GLY A 174 6.72 7.84 9.00
CA GLY A 174 7.55 8.40 10.07
C GLY A 174 8.95 8.76 9.60
N ASP A 175 9.56 7.88 8.80
CA ASP A 175 10.90 8.11 8.24
C ASP A 175 10.89 9.18 7.15
N VAL A 176 10.03 9.04 6.13
CA VAL A 176 9.98 9.95 4.96
C VAL A 176 9.62 11.38 5.37
N LEU A 177 8.68 11.55 6.29
CA LEU A 177 8.20 12.86 6.73
C LEU A 177 8.85 13.36 8.03
N GLN A 178 9.79 12.60 8.60
CA GLN A 178 10.47 12.90 9.87
C GLN A 178 9.47 13.18 11.00
N LYS A 179 8.44 12.30 11.12
CA LYS A 179 7.38 12.38 12.13
C LYS A 179 7.63 11.39 13.27
N PRO A 180 8.17 11.85 14.42
CA PRO A 180 8.48 10.98 15.56
C PRO A 180 7.24 10.21 16.06
N GLU A 181 6.07 10.84 16.08
CA GLU A 181 4.81 10.23 16.52
C GLU A 181 4.42 8.99 15.71
N PHE A 182 4.78 8.92 14.43
CA PHE A 182 4.54 7.75 13.61
C PHE A 182 5.57 6.65 13.85
N LEU A 183 6.83 7.03 14.11
CA LEU A 183 7.86 6.06 14.51
C LEU A 183 7.53 5.44 15.88
N ASP A 184 7.04 6.24 16.82
CA ASP A 184 6.58 5.76 18.13
C ASP A 184 5.39 4.79 17.97
N ALA A 185 4.42 5.12 17.09
CA ALA A 185 3.30 4.22 16.78
C ALA A 185 3.77 2.88 16.19
N ALA A 186 4.75 2.90 15.28
CA ALA A 186 5.34 1.67 14.76
C ALA A 186 5.99 0.82 15.87
N ASN A 187 6.72 1.45 16.79
CA ASN A 187 7.32 0.76 17.93
C ASN A 187 6.27 0.17 18.87
N GLU A 188 5.18 0.91 19.16
CA GLU A 188 4.07 0.40 19.98
C GLU A 188 3.35 -0.79 19.33
N ILE A 189 3.19 -0.78 18.01
CA ILE A 189 2.65 -1.94 17.27
C ILE A 189 3.54 -3.16 17.47
N MET A 190 4.87 -3.01 17.39
CA MET A 190 5.79 -4.12 17.64
C MET A 190 5.73 -4.59 19.08
N ALA A 191 5.63 -3.68 20.06
CA ALA A 191 5.44 -4.04 21.46
C ALA A 191 4.12 -4.79 21.69
N ALA A 192 3.05 -4.43 20.98
CA ALA A 192 1.78 -5.17 21.01
C ALA A 192 1.92 -6.57 20.42
N VAL A 193 2.70 -6.74 19.34
CA VAL A 193 3.03 -8.07 18.79
C VAL A 193 3.76 -8.94 19.82
N ASP A 194 4.68 -8.35 20.58
CA ASP A 194 5.39 -9.08 21.64
C ASP A 194 4.45 -9.46 22.80
N ARG A 195 3.51 -8.59 23.18
CA ARG A 195 2.52 -8.85 24.24
C ARG A 195 1.52 -9.96 23.88
N HIS A 196 0.98 -9.92 22.66
CA HIS A 196 -0.12 -10.78 22.24
C HIS A 196 0.33 -12.01 21.43
N GLY A 197 1.50 -11.93 20.79
CA GLY A 197 1.97 -12.90 19.81
C GLY A 197 1.34 -12.69 18.43
N LEU A 198 2.15 -12.80 17.37
CA LEU A 198 1.73 -12.51 15.99
C LEU A 198 0.49 -13.29 15.56
N LYS A 199 0.37 -14.58 15.96
CA LYS A 199 -0.78 -15.44 15.62
C LYS A 199 -2.09 -15.01 16.27
N ALA A 200 -2.02 -14.41 17.47
CA ALA A 200 -3.23 -13.95 18.17
C ALA A 200 -3.76 -12.63 17.60
N MET A 201 -2.95 -11.96 16.79
CA MET A 201 -3.29 -10.69 16.14
C MET A 201 -3.83 -10.88 14.70
N ASP A 202 -4.04 -12.13 14.25
CA ASP A 202 -4.58 -12.45 12.91
C ASP A 202 -6.12 -12.40 12.85
#